data_7b1cb8a85ff1bec5a23cbc45deeaaba8
#
_entry.id   7b1cb8a85ff1bec5a23cbc45deeaaba8
#
_cell.length_a   1.000
_cell.length_b   1.000
_cell.length_c   1.000
_cell.angle_alpha   90.00
_cell.angle_beta   90.00
_cell.angle_gamma   90.00
#
_symmetry.space_group_name_H-M   'P 1'
#
loop_
_entity.id
_entity.type
_entity.pdbx_description
1 polymer ?
#
loop_
_entity_poly.entity_id
_entity_poly.type
_entity_poly.pdbx_seq_one_letter_code
_entity_poly.pdbx_strand_id
1 'polypeptide(L)'
;MSIKSAYIHIPFCVRICTYCDFNKYFINKQPVDEYISALIKEMKTSEIRNLETMYVGGGTPTALNLKQLETLLKAIQSTFSIKGEYTFEANPDELTLDKVKLLHSYGVNRISMGVQTFKPELLKILGRTHKTQDIYNAVDYARKANIESISLDLMYHLPTQTLDDFSDSLNRAIQMDIDHISSLSLIHISEPTRQEAIS
;
A
#
# COMPACT_ATOMS: atom_id res chain seq x y z
N MET A 1 5.17 -2.78 -29.13
CA MET A 1 5.74 -2.84 -27.77
C MET A 1 4.94 -3.88 -26.99
N SER A 2 5.56 -4.82 -26.30
CA SER A 2 4.85 -5.74 -25.40
C SER A 2 4.62 -5.06 -24.04
N ILE A 3 3.42 -5.14 -23.48
CA ILE A 3 3.12 -4.68 -22.13
C ILE A 3 3.84 -5.61 -21.15
N LYS A 4 4.59 -5.03 -20.21
CA LYS A 4 5.42 -5.77 -19.26
C LYS A 4 4.99 -5.60 -17.81
N SER A 5 4.11 -4.66 -17.53
CA SER A 5 3.69 -4.31 -16.17
C SER A 5 2.18 -4.22 -16.06
N ALA A 6 1.63 -4.58 -14.91
CA ALA A 6 0.22 -4.39 -14.59
C ALA A 6 0.05 -3.71 -13.23
N TYR A 7 -1.01 -2.91 -13.12
CA TYR A 7 -1.48 -2.32 -11.89
C TYR A 7 -2.89 -2.83 -11.58
N ILE A 8 -3.10 -3.27 -10.36
CA ILE A 8 -4.41 -3.67 -9.85
C ILE A 8 -4.84 -2.67 -8.77
N HIS A 9 -6.00 -2.07 -8.97
CA HIS A 9 -6.55 -1.09 -8.04
C HIS A 9 -7.51 -1.74 -7.05
N ILE A 10 -7.26 -1.57 -5.75
CA ILE A 10 -8.15 -1.97 -4.66
C ILE A 10 -8.60 -0.71 -3.94
N PRO A 11 -9.79 -0.18 -4.22
CA PRO A 11 -10.21 1.15 -3.77
C PRO A 11 -10.70 1.20 -2.32
N PHE A 12 -10.39 0.21 -1.50
CA PHE A 12 -10.93 0.11 -0.15
C PHE A 12 -9.91 0.49 0.91
N CYS A 13 -10.36 1.27 1.90
CA CYS A 13 -9.59 1.62 3.09
C CYS A 13 -10.42 1.36 4.34
N VAL A 14 -9.79 0.88 5.40
CA VAL A 14 -10.41 0.82 6.74
C VAL A 14 -10.61 2.21 7.30
N ARG A 15 -9.79 3.18 6.89
CA ARG A 15 -9.88 4.59 7.26
C ARG A 15 -9.55 5.50 6.09
N ILE A 16 -10.26 6.62 5.98
CA ILE A 16 -9.97 7.66 5.00
C ILE A 16 -9.06 8.70 5.65
N CYS A 17 -7.85 8.84 5.13
CA CYS A 17 -6.89 9.82 5.59
C CYS A 17 -7.26 11.23 5.12
N THR A 18 -6.99 12.25 5.95
CA THR A 18 -7.40 13.64 5.70
C THR A 18 -6.75 14.28 4.47
N TYR A 19 -5.58 13.79 4.08
CA TYR A 19 -4.76 14.34 2.99
C TYR A 19 -4.90 13.60 1.66
N CYS A 20 -5.61 12.48 1.64
CA CYS A 20 -5.55 11.55 0.52
C CYS A 20 -6.59 11.89 -0.56
N ASP A 21 -6.15 12.12 -1.79
CA ASP A 21 -7.00 12.40 -2.97
C ASP A 21 -7.15 11.21 -3.93
N PHE A 22 -6.61 10.04 -3.58
CA PHE A 22 -6.79 8.85 -4.41
C PHE A 22 -8.25 8.42 -4.45
N ASN A 23 -8.62 7.75 -5.56
CA ASN A 23 -9.94 7.12 -5.68
C ASN A 23 -10.07 5.96 -4.68
N LYS A 24 -10.76 6.21 -3.59
CA LYS A 24 -10.89 5.30 -2.45
C LYS A 24 -12.24 5.38 -1.78
N TYR A 25 -12.65 4.29 -1.15
CA TYR A 25 -13.90 4.17 -0.42
C TYR A 25 -13.66 3.53 0.94
N PHE A 26 -14.45 3.98 1.93
CA PHE A 26 -14.45 3.34 3.24
C PHE A 26 -15.03 1.92 3.11
N ILE A 27 -14.25 0.91 3.49
CA ILE A 27 -14.56 -0.51 3.22
C ILE A 27 -15.89 -0.98 3.81
N ASN A 28 -16.29 -0.41 4.97
CA ASN A 28 -17.55 -0.79 5.60
C ASN A 28 -18.74 -0.42 4.70
N LYS A 29 -19.65 -1.37 4.53
CA LYS A 29 -20.86 -1.26 3.69
C LYS A 29 -20.57 -1.20 2.18
N GLN A 30 -19.36 -1.49 1.73
CA GLN A 30 -19.06 -1.63 0.31
C GLN A 30 -19.25 -3.08 -0.14
N PRO A 31 -19.67 -3.30 -1.39
CA PRO A 31 -19.81 -4.63 -1.98
C PRO A 31 -18.43 -5.18 -2.39
N VAL A 32 -17.57 -5.46 -1.39
CA VAL A 32 -16.16 -5.84 -1.63
C VAL A 32 -16.05 -7.14 -2.42
N ASP A 33 -16.88 -8.13 -2.10
CA ASP A 33 -16.85 -9.45 -2.75
C ASP A 33 -17.31 -9.35 -4.22
N GLU A 34 -18.30 -8.50 -4.50
CA GLU A 34 -18.77 -8.21 -5.86
C GLU A 34 -17.70 -7.46 -6.65
N TYR A 35 -17.01 -6.50 -6.03
CA TYR A 35 -15.90 -5.80 -6.65
C TYR A 35 -14.77 -6.77 -7.03
N ILE A 36 -14.33 -7.63 -6.11
CA ILE A 36 -13.32 -8.65 -6.36
C ILE A 36 -13.77 -9.57 -7.50
N SER A 37 -15.04 -9.97 -7.51
CA SER A 37 -15.59 -10.82 -8.56
C SER A 37 -15.58 -10.15 -9.94
N ALA A 38 -15.90 -8.84 -10.01
CA ALA A 38 -15.83 -8.05 -11.24
C ALA A 38 -14.38 -7.87 -11.71
N LEU A 39 -13.46 -7.53 -10.79
CA LEU A 39 -12.03 -7.41 -11.07
C LEU A 39 -11.43 -8.72 -11.62
N ILE A 40 -11.81 -9.87 -11.05
CA ILE A 40 -11.40 -11.18 -11.55
C ILE A 40 -11.91 -11.43 -12.99
N LYS A 41 -13.12 -11.03 -13.29
CA LYS A 41 -13.64 -11.12 -14.67
C LYS A 41 -12.83 -10.24 -15.61
N GLU A 42 -12.55 -9.00 -15.23
CA GLU A 42 -11.74 -8.06 -16.02
C GLU A 42 -10.32 -8.63 -16.25
N MET A 43 -9.63 -9.11 -15.22
CA MET A 43 -8.31 -9.75 -15.39
C MET A 43 -8.34 -10.89 -16.41
N LYS A 44 -9.38 -11.72 -16.41
CA LYS A 44 -9.53 -12.86 -17.35
C LYS A 44 -9.72 -12.43 -18.80
N THR A 45 -10.25 -11.23 -19.06
CA THR A 45 -10.39 -10.69 -20.42
C THR A 45 -9.06 -10.19 -20.99
N SER A 46 -8.06 -9.95 -20.16
CA SER A 46 -6.73 -9.54 -20.61
C SER A 46 -6.11 -10.61 -21.50
N GLU A 47 -5.51 -10.20 -22.63
CA GLU A 47 -4.70 -11.08 -23.47
C GLU A 47 -3.27 -11.25 -22.94
N ILE A 48 -2.86 -10.38 -21.99
CA ILE A 48 -1.53 -10.40 -21.38
C ILE A 48 -1.49 -11.50 -20.33
N ARG A 49 -0.41 -12.27 -20.35
CA ARG A 49 -0.18 -13.37 -19.37
C ARG A 49 1.16 -13.27 -18.68
N ASN A 50 2.18 -12.75 -19.36
CA ASN A 50 3.54 -12.68 -18.86
C ASN A 50 3.89 -11.25 -18.50
N LEU A 51 4.20 -11.01 -17.24
CA LEU A 51 4.56 -9.71 -16.68
C LEU A 51 5.97 -9.76 -16.10
N GLU A 52 6.70 -8.67 -16.25
CA GLU A 52 7.94 -8.42 -15.50
C GLU A 52 7.61 -7.91 -14.10
N THR A 53 6.59 -7.03 -13.98
CA THR A 53 6.20 -6.44 -12.69
C THR A 53 4.69 -6.40 -12.51
N MET A 54 4.26 -6.53 -11.25
CA MET A 54 2.87 -6.36 -10.81
C MET A 54 2.84 -5.42 -9.60
N TYR A 55 1.92 -4.48 -9.61
CA TYR A 55 1.68 -3.59 -8.49
C TYR A 55 0.20 -3.63 -8.07
N VAL A 56 -0.07 -3.94 -6.82
CA VAL A 56 -1.43 -3.93 -6.25
C VAL A 56 -1.50 -2.81 -5.21
N GLY A 57 -2.30 -1.80 -5.51
CA GLY A 57 -2.39 -0.59 -4.70
C GLY A 57 -3.74 0.10 -4.78
N GLY A 58 -3.78 1.38 -4.44
CA GLY A 58 -4.96 2.24 -4.56
C GLY A 58 -5.44 2.83 -3.26
N GLY A 59 -6.42 2.22 -2.61
CA GLY A 59 -6.81 2.50 -1.24
C GLY A 59 -5.82 1.85 -0.28
N THR A 60 -6.15 0.66 0.16
CA THR A 60 -5.24 -0.18 0.96
C THR A 60 -5.58 -1.66 0.69
N PRO A 61 -4.83 -2.35 -0.16
CA PRO A 61 -5.12 -3.76 -0.47
C PRO A 61 -5.14 -4.66 0.77
N THR A 62 -4.34 -4.36 1.79
CA THR A 62 -4.33 -5.09 3.07
C THR A 62 -5.55 -4.82 3.96
N ALA A 63 -6.46 -3.90 3.59
CA ALA A 63 -7.77 -3.76 4.23
C ALA A 63 -8.68 -4.97 3.98
N LEU A 64 -8.43 -5.73 2.92
CA LEU A 64 -9.13 -6.97 2.63
C LEU A 64 -8.91 -8.00 3.76
N ASN A 65 -9.95 -8.78 4.09
CA ASN A 65 -9.79 -9.90 4.99
C ASN A 65 -9.03 -11.06 4.31
N LEU A 66 -8.56 -12.05 5.09
CA LEU A 66 -7.74 -13.15 4.57
C LEU A 66 -8.42 -13.92 3.43
N LYS A 67 -9.72 -14.17 3.51
CA LYS A 67 -10.47 -14.88 2.47
C LYS A 67 -10.55 -14.08 1.16
N GLN A 68 -10.84 -12.79 1.27
CA GLN A 68 -10.89 -11.87 0.12
C GLN A 68 -9.51 -11.72 -0.52
N LEU A 69 -8.48 -11.54 0.30
CA LEU A 69 -7.10 -11.45 -0.14
C LEU A 69 -6.66 -12.72 -0.86
N GLU A 70 -6.93 -13.90 -0.29
CA GLU A 70 -6.62 -15.18 -0.92
C GLU A 70 -7.36 -15.38 -2.25
N THR A 71 -8.64 -14.98 -2.31
CA THR A 71 -9.44 -15.05 -3.55
C THR A 71 -8.80 -14.21 -4.65
N LEU A 72 -8.39 -12.98 -4.33
CA LEU A 72 -7.69 -12.09 -5.27
C LEU A 72 -6.36 -12.68 -5.72
N LEU A 73 -5.53 -13.13 -4.78
CA LEU A 73 -4.19 -13.69 -5.05
C LEU A 73 -4.25 -14.94 -5.94
N LYS A 74 -5.20 -15.86 -5.68
CA LYS A 74 -5.47 -17.03 -6.53
C LYS A 74 -5.83 -16.61 -7.96
N ALA A 75 -6.64 -15.59 -8.11
CA ALA A 75 -7.05 -15.10 -9.42
C ALA A 75 -5.88 -14.46 -10.18
N ILE A 76 -5.04 -13.67 -9.51
CA ILE A 76 -3.83 -13.08 -10.08
C ILE A 76 -2.89 -14.20 -10.54
N GLN A 77 -2.57 -15.17 -9.68
CA GLN A 77 -1.66 -16.27 -9.99
C GLN A 77 -2.17 -17.16 -11.13
N SER A 78 -3.49 -17.38 -11.22
CA SER A 78 -4.08 -18.16 -12.32
C SER A 78 -4.13 -17.42 -13.66
N THR A 79 -4.03 -16.09 -13.64
CA THR A 79 -4.15 -15.23 -14.82
C THR A 79 -2.78 -14.80 -15.36
N PHE A 80 -1.84 -14.47 -14.46
CA PHE A 80 -0.56 -13.87 -14.80
C PHE A 80 0.62 -14.68 -14.30
N SER A 81 1.67 -14.76 -15.13
CA SER A 81 3.01 -15.20 -14.73
C SER A 81 3.86 -13.96 -14.50
N ILE A 82 4.22 -13.70 -13.25
CA ILE A 82 5.01 -12.55 -12.83
C ILE A 82 6.45 -13.01 -12.60
N LYS A 83 7.43 -12.39 -13.28
CA LYS A 83 8.81 -12.84 -13.25
C LYS A 83 9.71 -12.04 -12.32
N GLY A 84 9.39 -10.77 -12.08
CA GLY A 84 10.19 -9.85 -11.29
C GLY A 84 9.43 -9.30 -10.09
N GLU A 85 9.36 -7.98 -9.95
CA GLU A 85 8.76 -7.37 -8.78
C GLU A 85 7.24 -7.57 -8.72
N TYR A 86 6.76 -8.06 -7.59
CA TYR A 86 5.35 -8.15 -7.25
C TYR A 86 5.09 -7.42 -5.94
N THR A 87 4.58 -6.19 -6.07
CA THR A 87 4.38 -5.25 -4.97
C THR A 87 2.94 -5.24 -4.46
N PHE A 88 2.78 -5.20 -3.14
CA PHE A 88 1.53 -4.88 -2.45
C PHE A 88 1.68 -3.64 -1.57
N GLU A 89 0.70 -2.72 -1.65
CA GLU A 89 0.57 -1.63 -0.69
C GLU A 89 -0.06 -2.09 0.62
N ALA A 90 0.41 -1.52 1.72
CA ALA A 90 -0.06 -1.87 3.05
C ALA A 90 -0.10 -0.65 3.99
N ASN A 91 -0.97 -0.71 5.00
CA ASN A 91 -0.85 0.10 6.21
C ASN A 91 -0.24 -0.72 7.34
N PRO A 92 0.56 -0.12 8.22
CA PRO A 92 1.23 -0.84 9.31
C PRO A 92 0.28 -1.64 10.22
N ASP A 93 -0.86 -1.06 10.62
CA ASP A 93 -1.86 -1.68 11.50
C ASP A 93 -2.73 -2.74 10.83
N GLU A 94 -2.71 -2.83 9.50
CA GLU A 94 -3.48 -3.80 8.72
C GLU A 94 -2.63 -4.99 8.26
N LEU A 95 -1.31 -4.90 8.37
CA LEU A 95 -0.35 -5.92 7.92
C LEU A 95 -0.04 -6.90 9.05
N THR A 96 -0.87 -7.95 9.17
CA THR A 96 -0.65 -9.03 10.13
C THR A 96 0.31 -10.09 9.59
N LEU A 97 0.94 -10.87 10.48
CA LEU A 97 1.84 -11.96 10.09
C LEU A 97 1.16 -12.96 9.14
N ASP A 98 -0.11 -13.29 9.38
CA ASP A 98 -0.86 -14.23 8.53
C ASP A 98 -1.09 -13.65 7.12
N LYS A 99 -1.40 -12.34 7.03
CA LYS A 99 -1.54 -11.68 5.73
C LYS A 99 -0.22 -11.67 4.97
N VAL A 100 0.89 -11.35 5.63
CA VAL A 100 2.20 -11.32 4.96
C VAL A 100 2.61 -12.71 4.49
N LYS A 101 2.42 -13.75 5.32
CA LYS A 101 2.67 -15.15 4.92
C LYS A 101 1.82 -15.55 3.72
N LEU A 102 0.55 -15.14 3.71
CA LEU A 102 -0.35 -15.38 2.59
C LEU A 102 0.18 -14.67 1.32
N LEU A 103 0.51 -13.38 1.40
CA LEU A 103 1.07 -12.61 0.28
C LEU A 103 2.31 -13.28 -0.29
N HIS A 104 3.28 -13.63 0.57
CA HIS A 104 4.52 -14.30 0.15
C HIS A 104 4.25 -15.66 -0.51
N SER A 105 3.30 -16.45 0.00
CA SER A 105 2.96 -17.76 -0.58
C SER A 105 2.41 -17.68 -2.01
N TYR A 106 1.95 -16.51 -2.44
CA TYR A 106 1.49 -16.22 -3.80
C TYR A 106 2.51 -15.42 -4.62
N GLY A 107 3.75 -15.33 -4.15
CA GLY A 107 4.87 -14.74 -4.89
C GLY A 107 5.03 -13.23 -4.72
N VAL A 108 4.30 -12.59 -3.80
CA VAL A 108 4.56 -11.19 -3.45
C VAL A 108 5.94 -11.10 -2.80
N ASN A 109 6.81 -10.29 -3.38
CA ASN A 109 8.20 -10.14 -2.93
C ASN A 109 8.54 -8.72 -2.47
N ARG A 110 7.62 -7.76 -2.65
CA ARG A 110 7.79 -6.38 -2.18
C ARG A 110 6.54 -5.86 -1.47
N ILE A 111 6.73 -5.18 -0.33
CA ILE A 111 5.69 -4.43 0.39
C ILE A 111 6.03 -2.95 0.36
N SER A 112 5.08 -2.09 -0.05
CA SER A 112 5.15 -0.63 0.11
C SER A 112 4.23 -0.21 1.24
N MET A 113 4.79 0.39 2.28
CA MET A 113 4.08 0.64 3.53
C MET A 113 3.92 2.13 3.80
N GLY A 114 2.68 2.59 3.87
CA GLY A 114 2.34 3.99 4.17
C GLY A 114 2.54 4.33 5.64
N VAL A 115 3.76 4.66 6.04
CA VAL A 115 4.14 5.04 7.41
C VAL A 115 3.85 6.53 7.67
N GLN A 116 4.23 7.38 6.75
CA GLN A 116 4.11 8.83 6.72
C GLN A 116 5.03 9.52 7.75
N THR A 117 4.97 9.16 9.01
CA THR A 117 5.80 9.69 10.10
C THR A 117 5.82 8.72 11.27
N PHE A 118 6.85 8.80 12.12
CA PHE A 118 6.91 8.04 13.38
C PHE A 118 6.35 8.85 14.57
N LYS A 119 5.95 10.12 14.36
CA LYS A 119 5.47 10.99 15.43
C LYS A 119 3.96 10.84 15.62
N PRO A 120 3.48 10.42 16.82
CA PRO A 120 2.06 10.12 17.06
C PRO A 120 1.13 11.33 16.82
N GLU A 121 1.58 12.54 17.16
CA GLU A 121 0.81 13.77 16.98
C GLU A 121 0.55 14.05 15.50
N LEU A 122 1.57 13.84 14.64
CA LEU A 122 1.45 14.03 13.20
C LEU A 122 0.60 12.93 12.57
N LEU A 123 0.71 11.67 13.02
CA LEU A 123 -0.19 10.59 12.60
C LEU A 123 -1.66 10.94 12.88
N LYS A 124 -1.94 11.51 14.04
CA LYS A 124 -3.28 11.96 14.42
C LYS A 124 -3.80 13.07 13.48
N ILE A 125 -2.96 14.05 13.14
CA ILE A 125 -3.29 15.12 12.17
C ILE A 125 -3.64 14.52 10.80
N LEU A 126 -2.90 13.54 10.36
CA LEU A 126 -3.12 12.83 9.09
C LEU A 126 -4.35 11.91 9.12
N GLY A 127 -4.99 11.71 10.27
CA GLY A 127 -6.09 10.77 10.42
C GLY A 127 -5.66 9.29 10.36
N ARG A 128 -4.37 9.00 10.62
CA ARG A 128 -3.84 7.62 10.65
C ARG A 128 -4.20 6.95 11.97
N THR A 129 -4.41 5.63 11.92
CA THR A 129 -4.79 4.80 13.08
C THR A 129 -3.63 4.01 13.67
N HIS A 130 -2.62 3.71 12.85
CA HIS A 130 -1.47 2.96 13.32
C HIS A 130 -0.63 3.75 14.34
N LYS A 131 -0.01 3.01 15.23
CA LYS A 131 0.95 3.53 16.20
C LYS A 131 2.37 3.26 15.71
N THR A 132 3.34 3.95 16.29
CA THR A 132 4.76 3.72 15.99
C THR A 132 5.16 2.25 16.17
N GLN A 133 4.60 1.55 17.16
CA GLN A 133 4.89 0.11 17.37
C GLN A 133 4.37 -0.77 16.22
N ASP A 134 3.26 -0.41 15.59
CA ASP A 134 2.71 -1.16 14.46
C ASP A 134 3.64 -1.14 13.26
N ILE A 135 4.41 -0.05 13.07
CA ILE A 135 5.42 0.07 12.01
C ILE A 135 6.53 -0.97 12.22
N TYR A 136 7.08 -1.05 13.44
CA TYR A 136 8.11 -2.02 13.77
C TYR A 136 7.61 -3.46 13.64
N ASN A 137 6.40 -3.74 14.12
CA ASN A 137 5.78 -5.05 14.00
C ASN A 137 5.58 -5.46 12.53
N ALA A 138 5.10 -4.54 11.70
CA ALA A 138 4.83 -4.81 10.28
C ALA A 138 6.12 -5.14 9.51
N VAL A 139 7.22 -4.42 9.76
CA VAL A 139 8.53 -4.73 9.16
C VAL A 139 9.04 -6.09 9.65
N ASP A 140 8.95 -6.37 10.95
CA ASP A 140 9.33 -7.67 11.53
C ASP A 140 8.51 -8.83 10.90
N TYR A 141 7.20 -8.64 10.73
CA TYR A 141 6.35 -9.64 10.07
C TYR A 141 6.72 -9.86 8.61
N ALA A 142 7.06 -8.78 7.89
CA ALA A 142 7.49 -8.87 6.50
C ALA A 142 8.80 -9.66 6.37
N ARG A 143 9.80 -9.37 7.22
CA ARG A 143 11.07 -10.11 7.25
C ARG A 143 10.89 -11.58 7.67
N LYS A 144 10.09 -11.85 8.71
CA LYS A 144 9.76 -13.22 9.15
C LYS A 144 9.05 -14.05 8.08
N ALA A 145 8.34 -13.41 7.19
CA ALA A 145 7.68 -14.05 6.06
C ALA A 145 8.56 -14.09 4.78
N ASN A 146 9.84 -13.69 4.86
CA ASN A 146 10.81 -13.66 3.77
C ASN A 146 10.42 -12.71 2.61
N ILE A 147 9.78 -11.58 2.91
CA ILE A 147 9.60 -10.51 1.91
C ILE A 147 10.98 -9.93 1.58
N GLU A 148 11.32 -9.93 0.29
CA GLU A 148 12.64 -9.54 -0.20
C GLU A 148 12.87 -8.03 -0.11
N SER A 149 11.84 -7.23 -0.44
CA SER A 149 11.93 -5.76 -0.48
C SER A 149 10.84 -5.09 0.35
N ILE A 150 11.25 -4.19 1.24
CA ILE A 150 10.36 -3.38 2.08
C ILE A 150 10.62 -1.91 1.80
N SER A 151 9.58 -1.19 1.37
CA SER A 151 9.59 0.26 1.17
C SER A 151 8.73 0.94 2.22
N LEU A 152 9.24 2.02 2.82
CA LEU A 152 8.47 2.89 3.69
C LEU A 152 8.22 4.23 3.01
N ASP A 153 6.95 4.68 3.01
CA ASP A 153 6.58 5.99 2.53
C ASP A 153 6.57 6.97 3.71
N LEU A 154 7.38 8.03 3.61
CA LEU A 154 7.45 9.12 4.57
C LEU A 154 6.92 10.40 3.95
N MET A 155 6.31 11.26 4.76
CA MET A 155 5.83 12.57 4.31
C MET A 155 6.53 13.71 5.03
N TYR A 156 6.85 14.74 4.26
CA TYR A 156 7.38 16.01 4.77
C TYR A 156 6.42 17.17 4.44
N HIS A 157 6.65 18.33 5.05
CA HIS A 157 5.73 19.48 5.02
C HIS A 157 4.33 19.14 5.58
N LEU A 158 4.26 18.28 6.61
CA LEU A 158 3.01 18.08 7.35
C LEU A 158 2.70 19.32 8.22
N PRO A 159 1.42 19.63 8.46
CA PRO A 159 1.07 20.68 9.38
C PRO A 159 1.75 20.51 10.74
N THR A 160 2.41 21.55 11.23
CA THR A 160 3.18 21.57 12.49
C THR A 160 4.46 20.73 12.52
N GLN A 161 4.80 20.04 11.47
CA GLN A 161 6.03 19.24 11.39
C GLN A 161 7.27 20.14 11.36
N THR A 162 8.21 19.88 12.24
CA THR A 162 9.53 20.50 12.22
C THR A 162 10.52 19.68 11.38
N LEU A 163 11.66 20.29 11.07
CA LEU A 163 12.75 19.56 10.41
C LEU A 163 13.27 18.41 11.28
N ASP A 164 13.31 18.61 12.59
CA ASP A 164 13.72 17.57 13.55
C ASP A 164 12.75 16.39 13.56
N ASP A 165 11.43 16.63 13.44
CA ASP A 165 10.41 15.57 13.35
C ASP A 165 10.59 14.69 12.11
N PHE A 166 10.90 15.32 10.98
CA PHE A 166 11.15 14.58 9.74
C PHE A 166 12.49 13.83 9.82
N SER A 167 13.54 14.49 10.35
CA SER A 167 14.86 13.88 10.53
C SER A 167 14.80 12.68 11.50
N ASP A 168 14.04 12.76 12.60
CA ASP A 168 13.80 11.64 13.50
C ASP A 168 13.11 10.47 12.77
N SER A 169 12.06 10.77 12.01
CA SER A 169 11.35 9.74 11.24
C SER A 169 12.25 9.06 10.21
N LEU A 170 13.06 9.84 9.50
CA LEU A 170 14.04 9.31 8.53
C LEU A 170 15.10 8.43 9.20
N ASN A 171 15.67 8.91 10.31
CA ASN A 171 16.69 8.15 11.07
C ASN A 171 16.13 6.83 11.60
N ARG A 172 14.90 6.82 12.11
CA ARG A 172 14.24 5.58 12.56
C ARG A 172 14.04 4.61 11.39
N ALA A 173 13.59 5.10 10.24
CA ALA A 173 13.43 4.27 9.04
C ALA A 173 14.77 3.67 8.59
N ILE A 174 15.85 4.47 8.56
CA ILE A 174 17.20 4.00 8.19
C ILE A 174 17.74 2.93 9.15
N GLN A 175 17.37 3.00 10.44
CA GLN A 175 17.79 2.01 11.44
C GLN A 175 16.98 0.71 11.38
N MET A 176 15.91 0.67 10.61
CA MET A 176 15.11 -0.53 10.41
C MET A 176 15.69 -1.36 9.26
N ASP A 177 15.42 -2.65 9.28
CA ASP A 177 15.80 -3.57 8.19
C ASP A 177 14.85 -3.39 6.99
N ILE A 178 15.04 -2.30 6.23
CA ILE A 178 14.27 -1.93 5.05
C ILE A 178 15.19 -1.65 3.86
N ASP A 179 14.62 -1.67 2.65
CA ASP A 179 15.40 -1.55 1.41
C ASP A 179 15.20 -0.20 0.71
N HIS A 180 14.06 0.47 0.96
CA HIS A 180 13.71 1.68 0.24
C HIS A 180 12.89 2.65 1.10
N ILE A 181 13.07 3.95 0.88
CA ILE A 181 12.27 5.02 1.45
C ILE A 181 11.75 5.89 0.31
N SER A 182 10.42 6.03 0.22
CA SER A 182 9.77 7.06 -0.59
C SER A 182 9.53 8.30 0.27
N SER A 183 9.85 9.48 -0.23
CA SER A 183 9.59 10.72 0.49
C SER A 183 8.66 11.63 -0.32
N LEU A 184 7.49 11.93 0.22
CA LEU A 184 6.42 12.67 -0.44
C LEU A 184 6.14 13.98 0.29
N SER A 185 5.90 15.06 -0.48
CA SER A 185 5.48 16.35 0.08
C SER A 185 3.96 16.49 0.10
N LEU A 186 3.41 16.95 1.23
CA LEU A 186 2.00 17.29 1.32
C LEU A 186 1.65 18.59 0.57
N ILE A 187 2.62 19.48 0.36
CA ILE A 187 2.40 20.80 -0.26
C ILE A 187 1.81 20.71 -1.67
N HIS A 188 2.13 19.66 -2.41
CA HIS A 188 1.61 19.44 -3.76
C HIS A 188 0.18 18.88 -3.80
N ILE A 189 -0.37 18.46 -2.66
CA ILE A 189 -1.72 17.90 -2.56
C ILE A 189 -2.76 19.01 -2.29
N SER A 190 -2.33 20.13 -1.74
CA SER A 190 -3.19 21.26 -1.34
C SER A 190 -3.13 22.48 -2.27
N GLU A 191 -2.44 22.40 -3.42
CA GLU A 191 -2.38 23.53 -4.35
C GLU A 191 -3.69 23.69 -5.13
N PRO A 192 -4.29 24.93 -5.13
CA PRO A 192 -5.58 25.19 -5.79
C PRO A 192 -5.56 25.01 -7.32
N THR A 193 -4.40 25.02 -7.94
CA THR A 193 -4.20 24.81 -9.39
C THR A 193 -4.64 23.43 -9.89
N ARG A 194 -4.82 22.43 -9.01
CA ARG A 194 -5.34 21.12 -9.38
C ARG A 194 -6.85 21.06 -9.54
N GLN A 195 -7.60 22.01 -8.94
CA GLN A 195 -9.07 22.05 -9.05
C GLN A 195 -9.56 22.70 -10.35
N GLU A 196 -8.77 23.55 -10.99
CA GLU A 196 -9.15 24.21 -12.26
C GLU A 196 -8.93 23.32 -13.49
N ALA A 197 -8.16 22.25 -13.38
CA ALA A 197 -7.89 21.34 -14.52
C ALA A 197 -8.95 20.24 -14.72
N ILE A 198 -10.03 20.22 -13.90
CA ILE A 198 -11.08 19.18 -13.93
C ILE A 198 -12.47 19.80 -14.21
N SER A 199 -12.54 21.05 -14.63
CA SER A 199 -13.80 21.70 -15.06
C SER A 199 -13.96 21.70 -16.58
#